data_df37514ccb8d84e6aab40941a777dcbe
#
_entry.id   df37514ccb8d84e6aab40941a777dcbe
#
_cell.length_a   1.000
_cell.length_b   1.000
_cell.length_c   1.000
_cell.angle_alpha   90.00
_cell.angle_beta   90.00
_cell.angle_gamma   90.00
#
_symmetry.space_group_name_H-M   'P 1'
#
loop_
_entity.id
_entity.type
_entity.pdbx_description
1 polymer ?
#
loop_
_entity_poly.entity_id
_entity_poly.type
_entity_poly.pdbx_seq_one_letter_code
_entity_poly.pdbx_strand_id
1 'polypeptide(L)'
;GARSFPMPDKFVTNLPKEEALAAADAAYMPKGMVTVPFNPQLIDTGSKLVLIDTGNGVANLEASKGAVGRTLQNLVAAGVDPKSIDIVVLSHMHGDHINGIRLADGALAFPNAELKVPAKEWEFWASDDNAAKAQSDLMKGNFANFKKVFAGIETKVTKYDWDKEVAPGITSIATPGHTPGHTSFAVASGNAKVLIQSDVT
;
A
#
# COMPACT_ATOMS: atom_id res chain seq x y z
N GLY A 1 -2.10 3.40 -11.03
CA GLY A 1 -3.02 4.52 -11.17
C GLY A 1 -2.58 5.74 -10.38
N ALA A 2 -3.28 6.88 -10.54
CA ALA A 2 -2.98 8.09 -9.79
C ALA A 2 -4.25 8.88 -9.51
N ARG A 3 -4.22 9.68 -8.44
CA ARG A 3 -5.21 10.73 -8.18
C ARG A 3 -4.56 12.10 -8.27
N SER A 4 -5.21 13.03 -8.96
CA SER A 4 -4.81 14.44 -9.00
C SER A 4 -5.92 15.29 -8.41
N PHE A 5 -5.56 16.21 -7.53
CA PHE A 5 -6.48 17.14 -6.89
C PHE A 5 -5.79 18.49 -6.64
N PRO A 6 -6.55 19.60 -6.53
CA PRO A 6 -5.98 20.88 -6.14
C PRO A 6 -5.28 20.79 -4.79
N MET A 7 -4.08 21.39 -4.66
CA MET A 7 -3.35 21.34 -3.39
C MET A 7 -4.17 21.97 -2.26
N PRO A 8 -4.54 21.23 -1.20
CA PRO A 8 -5.23 21.78 -0.04
C PRO A 8 -4.36 22.80 0.72
N ASP A 9 -4.97 23.71 1.48
CA ASP A 9 -4.22 24.78 2.20
C ASP A 9 -3.25 24.24 3.26
N LYS A 10 -3.55 23.07 3.82
CA LYS A 10 -2.72 22.42 4.84
C LYS A 10 -2.15 21.06 4.36
N PHE A 11 -1.91 20.92 3.06
CA PHE A 11 -1.32 19.68 2.52
C PHE A 11 0.13 19.50 3.00
N VAL A 12 0.88 20.61 3.02
CA VAL A 12 2.20 20.68 3.64
C VAL A 12 2.05 21.48 4.94
N THR A 13 2.51 20.94 6.06
CA THR A 13 2.25 21.54 7.39
C THR A 13 3.38 22.42 7.90
N ASN A 14 4.57 22.31 7.33
CA ASN A 14 5.80 23.01 7.74
C ASN A 14 6.21 24.15 6.80
N LEU A 15 5.46 24.38 5.72
CA LEU A 15 5.70 25.45 4.76
C LEU A 15 4.38 26.15 4.38
N PRO A 16 4.41 27.46 4.04
CA PRO A 16 3.29 28.12 3.39
C PRO A 16 2.92 27.44 2.07
N LYS A 17 1.63 27.42 1.74
CA LYS A 17 1.12 26.80 0.51
C LYS A 17 1.79 27.33 -0.76
N GLU A 18 2.05 28.65 -0.80
CA GLU A 18 2.69 29.32 -1.93
C GLU A 18 4.11 28.79 -2.17
N GLU A 19 4.87 28.51 -1.13
CA GLU A 19 6.21 27.93 -1.22
C GLU A 19 6.16 26.49 -1.68
N ALA A 20 5.19 25.69 -1.16
CA ALA A 20 4.96 24.33 -1.61
C ALA A 20 4.55 24.26 -3.09
N LEU A 21 3.70 25.19 -3.53
CA LEU A 21 3.31 25.31 -4.95
C LEU A 21 4.49 25.72 -5.83
N ALA A 22 5.35 26.64 -5.38
CA ALA A 22 6.55 27.04 -6.11
C ALA A 22 7.54 25.88 -6.24
N ALA A 23 7.72 25.08 -5.19
CA ALA A 23 8.56 23.89 -5.22
C ALA A 23 8.00 22.82 -6.19
N ALA A 24 6.68 22.61 -6.19
CA ALA A 24 6.02 21.69 -7.11
C ALA A 24 6.17 22.17 -8.58
N ASP A 25 6.02 23.45 -8.85
CA ASP A 25 6.21 24.04 -10.19
C ASP A 25 7.67 23.88 -10.66
N ALA A 26 8.64 24.12 -9.77
CA ALA A 26 10.06 23.90 -10.06
C ALA A 26 10.39 22.41 -10.33
N ALA A 27 9.62 21.48 -9.76
CA ALA A 27 9.72 20.06 -10.03
C ALA A 27 8.89 19.59 -11.26
N TYR A 28 8.37 20.53 -12.05
CA TYR A 28 7.55 20.26 -13.24
C TYR A 28 6.27 19.49 -12.95
N MET A 29 5.73 19.59 -11.74
CA MET A 29 4.43 19.00 -11.40
C MET A 29 3.28 19.83 -12.01
N PRO A 30 2.09 19.22 -12.24
CA PRO A 30 0.93 19.96 -12.74
C PRO A 30 0.60 21.17 -11.85
N LYS A 31 0.51 22.36 -12.45
CA LYS A 31 0.37 23.64 -11.75
C LYS A 31 -0.85 23.63 -10.81
N GLY A 32 -0.60 23.92 -9.54
CA GLY A 32 -1.64 24.00 -8.51
C GLY A 32 -2.24 22.66 -8.08
N MET A 33 -1.73 21.54 -8.61
CA MET A 33 -2.25 20.20 -8.37
C MET A 33 -1.25 19.35 -7.59
N VAL A 34 -1.78 18.46 -6.77
CA VAL A 34 -1.05 17.31 -6.23
C VAL A 34 -1.44 16.09 -7.01
N THR A 35 -0.45 15.31 -7.46
CA THR A 35 -0.68 13.99 -8.08
C THR A 35 -0.05 12.92 -7.21
N VAL A 36 -0.90 12.06 -6.66
CA VAL A 36 -0.47 10.91 -5.84
C VAL A 36 -0.56 9.65 -6.69
N PRO A 37 0.56 9.04 -7.07
CA PRO A 37 0.58 7.77 -7.78
C PRO A 37 0.38 6.61 -6.81
N PHE A 38 -0.29 5.55 -7.27
CA PHE A 38 -0.47 4.28 -6.55
C PHE A 38 0.23 3.18 -7.34
N ASN A 39 1.40 2.77 -6.87
CA ASN A 39 2.33 1.92 -7.61
C ASN A 39 2.71 0.66 -6.80
N PRO A 40 1.82 -0.34 -6.67
CA PRO A 40 2.25 -1.66 -6.20
C PRO A 40 3.38 -2.20 -7.06
N GLN A 41 4.37 -2.86 -6.45
CA GLN A 41 5.54 -3.38 -7.14
C GLN A 41 5.48 -4.90 -7.25
N LEU A 42 5.64 -5.44 -8.46
CA LEU A 42 5.84 -6.86 -8.70
C LEU A 42 7.33 -7.13 -8.84
N ILE A 43 7.82 -8.11 -8.09
CA ILE A 43 9.22 -8.53 -8.08
C ILE A 43 9.26 -10.03 -8.39
N ASP A 44 9.98 -10.39 -9.43
CA ASP A 44 10.39 -11.76 -9.70
C ASP A 44 11.77 -11.99 -9.07
N THR A 45 11.82 -12.84 -8.04
CA THR A 45 13.07 -13.19 -7.35
C THR A 45 13.82 -14.34 -8.04
N GLY A 46 13.29 -14.86 -9.17
CA GLY A 46 13.77 -16.07 -9.83
C GLY A 46 13.22 -17.36 -9.20
N SER A 47 12.69 -17.31 -7.99
CA SER A 47 12.06 -18.45 -7.30
C SER A 47 10.65 -18.14 -6.82
N LYS A 48 10.29 -16.88 -6.66
CA LYS A 48 8.99 -16.40 -6.17
C LYS A 48 8.56 -15.14 -6.90
N LEU A 49 7.28 -15.05 -7.23
CA LEU A 49 6.63 -13.82 -7.62
C LEU A 49 6.07 -13.12 -6.36
N VAL A 50 6.60 -11.95 -6.06
CA VAL A 50 6.27 -11.17 -4.86
C VAL A 50 5.60 -9.87 -5.27
N LEU A 51 4.40 -9.61 -4.76
CA LEU A 51 3.71 -8.34 -4.93
C LEU A 51 3.82 -7.53 -3.63
N ILE A 52 4.42 -6.35 -3.69
CA ILE A 52 4.44 -5.40 -2.57
C ILE A 52 3.28 -4.43 -2.75
N ASP A 53 2.39 -4.43 -1.77
CA ASP A 53 1.10 -3.75 -1.73
C ASP A 53 0.14 -4.19 -2.87
N THR A 54 -1.15 -3.90 -2.72
CA THR A 54 -2.17 -4.38 -3.66
C THR A 54 -2.96 -3.26 -4.33
N GLY A 55 -2.72 -2.02 -3.92
CA GLY A 55 -3.40 -0.86 -4.47
C GLY A 55 -4.84 -0.70 -3.98
N ASN A 56 -5.55 0.23 -4.62
CA ASN A 56 -6.90 0.66 -4.24
C ASN A 56 -8.01 -0.39 -4.43
N GLY A 57 -7.72 -1.52 -5.10
CA GLY A 57 -8.68 -2.58 -5.39
C GLY A 57 -9.67 -2.28 -6.51
N VAL A 58 -10.19 -3.35 -7.14
CA VAL A 58 -11.08 -3.25 -8.31
C VAL A 58 -12.41 -2.58 -8.00
N ALA A 59 -12.88 -2.63 -6.75
CA ALA A 59 -14.10 -1.93 -6.34
C ALA A 59 -14.00 -0.39 -6.52
N ASN A 60 -12.80 0.15 -6.50
CA ASN A 60 -12.56 1.59 -6.73
C ASN A 60 -12.31 1.94 -8.20
N LEU A 61 -12.18 0.96 -9.10
CA LEU A 61 -11.88 1.21 -10.51
C LEU A 61 -13.01 1.99 -11.19
N GLU A 62 -14.25 1.53 -11.03
CA GLU A 62 -15.42 2.17 -11.61
C GLU A 62 -15.70 3.51 -10.95
N ALA A 63 -15.73 3.59 -9.63
CA ALA A 63 -15.96 4.82 -8.88
C ALA A 63 -14.96 5.92 -9.21
N SER A 64 -13.72 5.57 -9.52
CA SER A 64 -12.67 6.51 -9.95
C SER A 64 -12.62 6.76 -11.45
N LYS A 65 -13.54 6.20 -12.22
CA LYS A 65 -13.53 6.24 -13.71
C LYS A 65 -12.19 5.74 -14.29
N GLY A 66 -11.64 4.70 -13.67
CA GLY A 66 -10.38 4.10 -14.08
C GLY A 66 -9.12 4.81 -13.62
N ALA A 67 -9.20 5.83 -12.76
CA ALA A 67 -8.01 6.53 -12.26
C ALA A 67 -7.19 5.66 -11.29
N VAL A 68 -7.85 4.86 -10.44
CA VAL A 68 -7.21 3.96 -9.47
C VAL A 68 -7.78 2.54 -9.54
N GLY A 69 -7.24 1.59 -8.79
CA GLY A 69 -7.75 0.21 -8.74
C GLY A 69 -7.28 -0.69 -9.89
N ARG A 70 -6.23 -0.31 -10.62
CA ARG A 70 -5.76 -0.96 -11.85
C ARG A 70 -4.79 -2.13 -11.64
N THR A 71 -4.44 -2.49 -10.41
CA THR A 71 -3.37 -3.46 -10.15
C THR A 71 -3.59 -4.77 -10.88
N LEU A 72 -4.78 -5.39 -10.78
CA LEU A 72 -5.06 -6.65 -11.47
C LEU A 72 -5.03 -6.51 -13.00
N GLN A 73 -5.61 -5.43 -13.55
CA GLN A 73 -5.56 -5.19 -15.00
C GLN A 73 -4.12 -5.04 -15.49
N ASN A 74 -3.29 -4.32 -14.74
CA ASN A 74 -1.88 -4.10 -15.11
C ASN A 74 -1.07 -5.40 -15.00
N LEU A 75 -1.29 -6.25 -14.00
CA LEU A 75 -0.67 -7.57 -13.89
C LEU A 75 -1.00 -8.42 -15.12
N VAL A 76 -2.29 -8.53 -15.47
CA VAL A 76 -2.74 -9.29 -16.64
C VAL A 76 -2.16 -8.71 -17.94
N ALA A 77 -2.14 -7.39 -18.10
CA ALA A 77 -1.55 -6.72 -19.27
C ALA A 77 -0.03 -6.96 -19.37
N ALA A 78 0.64 -7.17 -18.24
CA ALA A 78 2.05 -7.56 -18.18
C ALA A 78 2.27 -9.08 -18.39
N GLY A 79 1.21 -9.86 -18.67
CA GLY A 79 1.29 -11.31 -18.85
C GLY A 79 1.35 -12.11 -17.56
N VAL A 80 1.03 -11.50 -16.41
CA VAL A 80 1.07 -12.15 -15.09
C VAL A 80 -0.34 -12.53 -14.65
N ASP A 81 -0.56 -13.84 -14.42
CA ASP A 81 -1.78 -14.31 -13.78
C ASP A 81 -1.74 -13.95 -12.28
N PRO A 82 -2.73 -13.24 -11.73
CA PRO A 82 -2.79 -12.97 -10.29
C PRO A 82 -2.73 -14.23 -9.41
N LYS A 83 -3.17 -15.38 -9.92
CA LYS A 83 -3.08 -16.66 -9.21
C LYS A 83 -1.65 -17.23 -9.14
N SER A 84 -0.72 -16.72 -9.96
CA SER A 84 0.69 -17.10 -9.93
C SER A 84 1.51 -16.31 -8.91
N ILE A 85 0.93 -15.30 -8.26
CA ILE A 85 1.61 -14.58 -7.18
C ILE A 85 1.79 -15.53 -5.99
N ASP A 86 3.04 -15.71 -5.57
CA ASP A 86 3.41 -16.57 -4.44
C ASP A 86 3.27 -15.86 -3.10
N ILE A 87 3.62 -14.58 -3.05
CA ILE A 87 3.65 -13.79 -1.82
C ILE A 87 3.09 -12.39 -2.09
N VAL A 88 2.18 -11.95 -1.25
CA VAL A 88 1.77 -10.54 -1.13
C VAL A 88 2.34 -10.00 0.17
N VAL A 89 3.18 -8.98 0.10
CA VAL A 89 3.76 -8.30 1.27
C VAL A 89 3.16 -6.91 1.37
N LEU A 90 2.59 -6.56 2.50
CA LEU A 90 2.04 -5.22 2.74
C LEU A 90 3.05 -4.35 3.47
N SER A 91 3.11 -3.08 3.08
CA SER A 91 3.91 -2.06 3.76
C SER A 91 3.20 -1.51 4.99
N HIS A 92 1.89 -1.27 4.88
CA HIS A 92 1.00 -0.79 5.94
C HIS A 92 -0.49 -1.02 5.57
N MET A 93 -1.43 -0.58 6.43
CA MET A 93 -2.84 -0.99 6.32
C MET A 93 -3.79 0.09 5.80
N HIS A 94 -3.31 1.15 5.13
CA HIS A 94 -4.23 2.07 4.46
C HIS A 94 -4.91 1.44 3.25
N GLY A 95 -6.10 1.94 2.90
CA GLY A 95 -6.97 1.32 1.90
C GLY A 95 -6.33 1.19 0.51
N ASP A 96 -5.51 2.14 0.12
CA ASP A 96 -4.79 2.15 -1.16
C ASP A 96 -3.63 1.16 -1.23
N HIS A 97 -3.33 0.46 -0.14
CA HIS A 97 -2.36 -0.64 -0.06
C HIS A 97 -3.04 -2.00 0.10
N ILE A 98 -4.18 -2.07 0.82
CA ILE A 98 -4.80 -3.34 1.17
C ILE A 98 -6.06 -3.69 0.37
N ASN A 99 -6.75 -2.71 -0.26
CA ASN A 99 -8.06 -2.96 -0.89
C ASN A 99 -7.98 -3.91 -2.08
N GLY A 100 -6.82 -4.02 -2.72
CA GLY A 100 -6.61 -4.95 -3.82
C GLY A 100 -6.53 -6.42 -3.40
N ILE A 101 -6.51 -6.74 -2.10
CA ILE A 101 -6.60 -8.11 -1.57
C ILE A 101 -7.95 -8.73 -1.97
N ARG A 102 -9.02 -7.92 -2.08
CA ARG A 102 -10.37 -8.40 -2.38
C ARG A 102 -10.81 -8.00 -3.78
N LEU A 103 -11.51 -8.92 -4.43
CA LEU A 103 -12.32 -8.66 -5.61
C LEU A 103 -13.64 -7.98 -5.22
N ALA A 104 -14.42 -7.53 -6.21
CA ALA A 104 -15.70 -6.85 -5.97
C ALA A 104 -16.74 -7.75 -5.28
N ASP A 105 -16.68 -9.06 -5.53
CA ASP A 105 -17.53 -10.08 -4.90
C ASP A 105 -17.03 -10.54 -3.52
N GLY A 106 -15.91 -9.98 -3.05
CA GLY A 106 -15.28 -10.31 -1.77
C GLY A 106 -14.30 -11.49 -1.82
N ALA A 107 -14.15 -12.19 -2.94
CA ALA A 107 -13.15 -13.24 -3.10
C ALA A 107 -11.72 -12.67 -3.01
N LEU A 108 -10.73 -13.52 -2.75
CA LEU A 108 -9.32 -13.12 -2.75
C LEU A 108 -8.83 -12.91 -4.18
N ALA A 109 -8.18 -11.78 -4.43
CA ALA A 109 -7.57 -11.46 -5.71
C ALA A 109 -6.32 -12.32 -5.98
N PHE A 110 -5.62 -12.72 -4.92
CA PHE A 110 -4.39 -13.53 -4.95
C PHE A 110 -4.60 -14.80 -4.11
N PRO A 111 -5.42 -15.77 -4.58
CA PRO A 111 -5.90 -16.86 -3.74
C PRO A 111 -4.81 -17.85 -3.32
N ASN A 112 -3.69 -17.92 -4.06
CA ASN A 112 -2.57 -18.82 -3.81
C ASN A 112 -1.42 -18.16 -3.07
N ALA A 113 -1.47 -16.83 -2.87
CA ALA A 113 -0.39 -16.09 -2.24
C ALA A 113 -0.39 -16.25 -0.72
N GLU A 114 0.82 -16.38 -0.14
CA GLU A 114 1.03 -16.12 1.28
C GLU A 114 0.90 -14.60 1.52
N LEU A 115 -0.02 -14.20 2.40
CA LEU A 115 -0.22 -12.80 2.75
C LEU A 115 0.61 -12.43 3.97
N LYS A 116 1.61 -11.57 3.79
CA LYS A 116 2.52 -11.10 4.83
C LYS A 116 2.25 -9.66 5.21
N VAL A 117 2.20 -9.39 6.51
CA VAL A 117 1.89 -8.06 7.05
C VAL A 117 2.85 -7.68 8.16
N PRO A 118 3.14 -6.38 8.38
CA PRO A 118 3.93 -5.97 9.52
C PRO A 118 3.21 -6.30 10.83
N ALA A 119 3.89 -6.96 11.77
CA ALA A 119 3.31 -7.32 13.07
C ALA A 119 2.77 -6.09 13.82
N LYS A 120 3.52 -4.97 13.80
CA LYS A 120 3.13 -3.71 14.42
C LYS A 120 1.90 -3.06 13.81
N GLU A 121 1.73 -3.15 12.48
CA GLU A 121 0.50 -2.69 11.82
C GLU A 121 -0.69 -3.53 12.25
N TRP A 122 -0.53 -4.85 12.21
CA TRP A 122 -1.59 -5.75 12.63
C TRP A 122 -2.03 -5.50 14.07
N GLU A 123 -1.06 -5.39 15.00
CA GLU A 123 -1.33 -5.09 16.42
C GLU A 123 -2.14 -3.80 16.59
N PHE A 124 -1.79 -2.75 15.84
CA PHE A 124 -2.47 -1.47 15.92
C PHE A 124 -3.89 -1.53 15.36
N TRP A 125 -4.06 -2.02 14.11
CA TRP A 125 -5.34 -1.98 13.40
C TRP A 125 -6.34 -3.05 13.84
N ALA A 126 -5.88 -4.17 14.40
CA ALA A 126 -6.75 -5.21 14.95
C ALA A 126 -7.27 -4.88 16.35
N SER A 127 -6.76 -3.83 17.00
CA SER A 127 -7.14 -3.44 18.36
C SER A 127 -8.47 -2.70 18.38
N ASP A 128 -9.46 -3.26 19.07
CA ASP A 128 -10.74 -2.59 19.33
C ASP A 128 -10.57 -1.34 20.21
N ASP A 129 -9.61 -1.35 21.12
CA ASP A 129 -9.29 -0.20 21.98
C ASP A 129 -8.74 0.98 21.13
N ASN A 130 -7.88 0.70 20.15
CA ASN A 130 -7.39 1.73 19.25
C ASN A 130 -8.50 2.25 18.33
N ALA A 131 -9.34 1.37 17.82
CA ALA A 131 -10.51 1.75 17.02
C ALA A 131 -11.48 2.65 17.80
N ALA A 132 -11.73 2.35 19.08
CA ALA A 132 -12.59 3.14 19.95
C ALA A 132 -12.01 4.55 20.25
N LYS A 133 -10.69 4.70 20.22
CA LYS A 133 -9.99 5.98 20.40
C LYS A 133 -9.90 6.82 19.15
N ALA A 134 -10.31 6.30 17.98
CA ALA A 134 -10.26 7.03 16.71
C ALA A 134 -11.21 8.25 16.76
N GLN A 135 -10.66 9.45 16.59
CA GLN A 135 -11.44 10.68 16.69
C GLN A 135 -11.97 11.15 15.33
N SER A 136 -11.15 11.05 14.27
CA SER A 136 -11.55 11.48 12.93
C SER A 136 -12.35 10.41 12.19
N ASP A 137 -13.25 10.84 11.30
CA ASP A 137 -14.01 9.92 10.45
C ASP A 137 -13.09 9.15 9.50
N LEU A 138 -11.98 9.76 9.06
CA LEU A 138 -10.96 9.08 8.26
C LEU A 138 -10.36 7.89 9.02
N MET A 139 -9.95 8.09 10.26
CA MET A 139 -9.36 7.02 11.09
C MET A 139 -10.37 5.92 11.40
N LYS A 140 -11.62 6.28 11.73
CA LYS A 140 -12.72 5.31 11.91
C LYS A 140 -12.96 4.50 10.64
N GLY A 141 -12.96 5.18 9.48
CA GLY A 141 -13.08 4.55 8.17
C GLY A 141 -11.95 3.56 7.88
N ASN A 142 -10.71 3.90 8.22
CA ASN A 142 -9.56 3.01 8.05
C ASN A 142 -9.67 1.75 8.92
N PHE A 143 -10.07 1.87 10.20
CA PHE A 143 -10.32 0.69 11.06
C PHE A 143 -11.44 -0.20 10.50
N ALA A 144 -12.55 0.40 10.05
CA ALA A 144 -13.66 -0.36 9.45
C ALA A 144 -13.22 -1.06 8.15
N ASN A 145 -12.42 -0.38 7.32
CA ASN A 145 -11.87 -0.94 6.09
C ASN A 145 -10.92 -2.11 6.37
N PHE A 146 -10.01 -1.97 7.34
CA PHE A 146 -9.13 -3.04 7.78
C PHE A 146 -9.95 -4.29 8.17
N LYS A 147 -10.94 -4.15 9.05
CA LYS A 147 -11.81 -5.25 9.46
C LYS A 147 -12.51 -5.89 8.27
N LYS A 148 -13.03 -5.09 7.33
CA LYS A 148 -13.69 -5.58 6.11
C LYS A 148 -12.74 -6.38 5.22
N VAL A 149 -11.55 -5.86 4.96
CA VAL A 149 -10.57 -6.50 4.05
C VAL A 149 -10.09 -7.83 4.61
N PHE A 150 -9.80 -7.90 5.91
CA PHE A 150 -9.24 -9.10 6.54
C PHE A 150 -10.30 -10.08 7.07
N ALA A 151 -11.60 -9.75 7.00
CA ALA A 151 -12.68 -10.61 7.48
C ALA A 151 -12.57 -12.05 6.94
N GLY A 152 -12.48 -13.04 7.85
CA GLY A 152 -12.43 -14.45 7.53
C GLY A 152 -11.08 -14.97 6.98
N ILE A 153 -10.05 -14.12 6.99
CA ILE A 153 -8.68 -14.52 6.62
C ILE A 153 -7.64 -14.17 7.69
N GLU A 154 -8.07 -13.73 8.86
CA GLU A 154 -7.19 -13.24 9.92
C GLU A 154 -6.16 -14.29 10.38
N THR A 155 -6.56 -15.56 10.36
CA THR A 155 -5.69 -16.69 10.73
C THR A 155 -4.76 -17.15 9.61
N LYS A 156 -4.96 -16.64 8.37
CA LYS A 156 -4.15 -16.98 7.19
C LYS A 156 -3.05 -15.96 6.92
N VAL A 157 -2.97 -14.92 7.75
CA VAL A 157 -1.99 -13.84 7.58
C VAL A 157 -0.71 -14.18 8.34
N THR A 158 0.42 -14.16 7.65
CA THR A 158 1.74 -14.27 8.26
C THR A 158 2.22 -12.88 8.71
N LYS A 159 2.50 -12.74 10.01
CA LYS A 159 3.03 -11.47 10.56
C LYS A 159 4.54 -11.50 10.51
N TYR A 160 5.16 -10.42 10.03
CA TYR A 160 6.61 -10.27 10.02
C TYR A 160 7.07 -9.13 10.91
N ASP A 161 8.27 -9.26 11.46
CA ASP A 161 8.95 -8.21 12.20
C ASP A 161 9.85 -7.39 11.27
N TRP A 162 10.24 -6.19 11.72
CA TRP A 162 11.20 -5.36 11.01
C TRP A 162 12.61 -5.99 10.99
N ASP A 163 13.40 -5.56 10.01
CA ASP A 163 14.78 -6.00 9.79
C ASP A 163 14.88 -7.51 9.56
N LYS A 164 13.82 -8.08 8.94
CA LYS A 164 13.78 -9.49 8.55
C LYS A 164 13.59 -9.64 7.04
N GLU A 165 14.11 -10.71 6.50
CA GLU A 165 13.81 -11.12 5.14
C GLU A 165 12.35 -11.60 5.07
N VAL A 166 11.53 -10.90 4.28
CA VAL A 166 10.10 -11.19 4.10
C VAL A 166 9.82 -12.05 2.87
N ALA A 167 10.73 -12.02 1.91
CA ALA A 167 10.76 -12.88 0.73
C ALA A 167 12.21 -12.93 0.22
N PRO A 168 12.59 -13.90 -0.63
CA PRO A 168 13.98 -14.03 -1.10
C PRO A 168 14.53 -12.70 -1.66
N GLY A 169 15.59 -12.18 -1.04
CA GLY A 169 16.22 -10.91 -1.40
C GLY A 169 15.45 -9.65 -1.02
N ILE A 170 14.35 -9.75 -0.26
CA ILE A 170 13.53 -8.61 0.15
C ILE A 170 13.53 -8.52 1.68
N THR A 171 14.13 -7.46 2.21
CA THR A 171 14.26 -7.22 3.66
C THR A 171 13.36 -6.05 4.07
N SER A 172 12.58 -6.22 5.13
CA SER A 172 11.77 -5.17 5.75
C SER A 172 12.65 -4.17 6.50
N ILE A 173 12.29 -2.89 6.44
CA ILE A 173 12.98 -1.79 7.14
C ILE A 173 11.93 -1.03 7.96
N ALA A 174 12.21 -0.81 9.24
CA ALA A 174 11.35 0.00 10.09
C ALA A 174 11.30 1.46 9.62
N THR A 175 10.13 1.94 9.26
CA THR A 175 9.89 3.34 8.90
C THR A 175 8.57 3.86 9.51
N PRO A 176 8.37 3.69 10.85
CA PRO A 176 7.14 4.14 11.49
C PRO A 176 7.01 5.66 11.42
N GLY A 177 5.78 6.14 11.29
CA GLY A 177 5.47 7.57 11.19
C GLY A 177 4.15 7.78 10.47
N HIS A 178 4.08 7.51 9.18
CA HIS A 178 2.86 7.52 8.39
C HIS A 178 1.76 6.63 9.01
N THR A 179 2.16 5.41 9.42
CA THR A 179 1.41 4.55 10.35
C THR A 179 2.35 3.99 11.41
N PRO A 180 1.84 3.45 12.55
CA PRO A 180 2.67 2.95 13.64
C PRO A 180 3.60 1.79 13.27
N GLY A 181 3.23 0.97 12.30
CA GLY A 181 4.00 -0.17 11.83
C GLY A 181 4.48 -0.06 10.39
N HIS A 182 4.45 1.15 9.80
CA HIS A 182 4.86 1.37 8.41
C HIS A 182 6.24 0.79 8.12
N THR A 183 6.36 0.14 6.97
CA THR A 183 7.54 -0.62 6.56
C THR A 183 7.95 -0.27 5.14
N SER A 184 9.22 0.06 4.96
CA SER A 184 9.87 0.12 3.65
C SER A 184 10.59 -1.20 3.36
N PHE A 185 11.05 -1.41 2.12
CA PHE A 185 11.72 -2.65 1.74
C PHE A 185 13.01 -2.38 0.98
N ALA A 186 14.09 -3.07 1.39
CA ALA A 186 15.30 -3.18 0.61
C ALA A 186 15.21 -4.45 -0.27
N VAL A 187 15.29 -4.28 -1.58
CA VAL A 187 15.35 -5.38 -2.54
C VAL A 187 16.77 -5.50 -3.04
N ALA A 188 17.37 -6.68 -2.92
CA ALA A 188 18.75 -6.93 -3.30
C ALA A 188 18.85 -8.04 -4.37
N SER A 189 19.70 -7.82 -5.38
CA SER A 189 20.06 -8.82 -6.38
C SER A 189 21.56 -8.68 -6.70
N GLY A 190 22.35 -9.62 -6.21
CA GLY A 190 23.81 -9.50 -6.25
C GLY A 190 24.27 -8.24 -5.52
N ASN A 191 25.00 -7.37 -6.22
CA ASN A 191 25.48 -6.08 -5.68
C ASN A 191 24.49 -4.92 -5.89
N ALA A 192 23.40 -5.12 -6.63
CA ALA A 192 22.39 -4.11 -6.85
C ALA A 192 21.37 -4.08 -5.71
N LYS A 193 20.93 -2.87 -5.36
CA LYS A 193 19.89 -2.66 -4.32
C LYS A 193 18.92 -1.60 -4.78
N VAL A 194 17.65 -1.81 -4.46
CA VAL A 194 16.56 -0.84 -4.64
C VAL A 194 15.84 -0.66 -3.31
N LEU A 195 15.50 0.57 -2.97
CA LEU A 195 14.64 0.88 -1.83
C LEU A 195 13.22 1.13 -2.34
N ILE A 196 12.28 0.36 -1.83
CA ILE A 196 10.84 0.62 -1.96
C ILE A 196 10.40 1.29 -0.68
N GLN A 197 10.21 2.61 -0.76
CA GLN A 197 9.97 3.42 0.43
C GLN A 197 8.51 3.40 0.91
N SER A 198 7.55 3.03 0.02
CA SER A 198 6.12 3.18 0.26
C SER A 198 5.79 4.63 0.64
N ASP A 199 5.03 4.89 1.70
CA ASP A 199 4.52 6.21 2.11
C ASP A 199 5.40 6.85 3.21
N VAL A 200 6.74 6.78 3.07
CA VAL A 200 7.67 7.49 3.95
C VAL A 200 7.65 8.99 3.63
N THR A 201 6.80 9.73 4.32
CA THR A 201 6.72 11.20 4.22
C THR A 201 6.43 11.81 5.59
#